data_52e0d31eaa15c9303cf736d70b3411fc
#
_entry.id   52e0d31eaa15c9303cf736d70b3411fc
#
_cell.length_a   1.000
_cell.length_b   1.000
_cell.length_c   1.000
_cell.angle_alpha   90.00
_cell.angle_beta   90.00
_cell.angle_gamma   90.00
#
_symmetry.space_group_name_H-M   'P 1'
#
loop_
_entity.id
_entity.type
_entity.pdbx_description
1 polymer ?
#
loop_
_entity_poly.entity_id
_entity_poly.type
_entity_poly.pdbx_seq_one_letter_code
_entity_poly.pdbx_strand_id
1 'polypeptide(L)'
;MAECGRLGPGGAWARMLVVFVTGSFLAGCVSVETMKKREKESEGYYQEGLSVLDTDQQRAFVSFQKAIQTNPANRDAHYTLGHVYFFRKEYPNAEREFRTCVELNPYDGEALNYLGRTLIFLSRLPEAIEVLRKAATLPLYATPDKAYINLGAALQQQGDVPGAIRAYQDALKIDPPNVPRALVYLELGRLHMKQGEDSKAREALAQVKALDPQGTAGAEAVKMMRQLR
;
A
#
# COMPACT_ATOMS: atom_id res chain seq x y z
N MET A 1 -82.05 -19.34 22.54
CA MET A 1 -82.23 -18.90 21.19
C MET A 1 -80.82 -18.70 20.64
N ALA A 2 -80.32 -19.66 19.90
CA ALA A 2 -80.21 -19.73 18.45
C ALA A 2 -78.95 -18.89 18.03
N GLU A 3 -77.99 -19.26 17.24
CA GLU A 3 -77.67 -20.34 16.27
C GLU A 3 -76.17 -20.23 15.97
N CYS A 4 -75.45 -21.25 16.00
CA CYS A 4 -74.88 -22.07 14.94
C CYS A 4 -74.44 -21.28 13.66
N GLY A 5 -73.15 -21.17 13.41
CA GLY A 5 -72.51 -20.68 12.19
C GLY A 5 -71.26 -21.48 11.89
N ARG A 6 -71.32 -22.32 10.88
CA ARG A 6 -70.35 -23.33 10.43
C ARG A 6 -69.04 -22.73 9.92
N LEU A 7 -67.96 -23.38 10.29
CA LEU A 7 -66.62 -23.22 9.65
C LEU A 7 -66.63 -23.93 8.28
N GLY A 8 -66.25 -23.19 7.25
CA GLY A 8 -65.91 -23.69 5.92
C GLY A 8 -64.48 -24.13 5.83
N PRO A 9 -64.10 -25.04 4.95
CA PRO A 9 -62.80 -25.62 4.83
C PRO A 9 -61.91 -24.73 3.89
N GLY A 10 -60.97 -24.07 4.44
CA GLY A 10 -59.95 -23.37 3.68
C GLY A 10 -58.60 -23.86 4.11
N GLY A 11 -58.16 -24.57 3.38
CA GLY A 11 -57.37 -25.19 2.88
C GLY A 11 -55.96 -25.11 2.38
N ALA A 12 -55.70 -25.07 1.23
CA ALA A 12 -54.52 -25.52 0.51
C ALA A 12 -53.30 -24.56 0.47
N TRP A 13 -53.36 -23.40 1.08
CA TRP A 13 -52.31 -22.38 0.95
C TRP A 13 -51.24 -22.36 2.05
N ALA A 14 -51.47 -23.05 3.15
CA ALA A 14 -50.54 -23.08 4.29
C ALA A 14 -49.39 -24.11 4.15
N ARG A 15 -49.42 -24.95 3.12
CA ARG A 15 -48.37 -25.98 2.92
C ARG A 15 -47.29 -25.60 1.91
N MET A 16 -47.42 -24.48 1.20
CA MET A 16 -46.47 -24.08 0.17
C MET A 16 -45.39 -23.08 0.64
N LEU A 17 -45.50 -22.55 1.87
CA LEU A 17 -44.56 -21.52 2.39
C LEU A 17 -43.44 -22.09 3.27
N VAL A 18 -43.47 -23.37 3.60
CA VAL A 18 -42.43 -23.97 4.48
C VAL A 18 -41.28 -24.60 3.68
N VAL A 19 -41.44 -24.84 2.38
CA VAL A 19 -40.45 -25.54 1.57
C VAL A 19 -39.41 -24.56 0.98
N PHE A 20 -39.67 -23.24 0.95
CA PHE A 20 -38.73 -22.25 0.34
C PHE A 20 -37.72 -21.63 1.31
N VAL A 21 -37.83 -21.84 2.63
CA VAL A 21 -36.90 -21.27 3.61
C VAL A 21 -35.76 -22.23 3.96
N THR A 22 -35.88 -23.52 3.68
CA THR A 22 -34.83 -24.51 4.00
C THR A 22 -33.79 -24.71 2.89
N GLY A 23 -34.05 -24.21 1.68
CA GLY A 23 -33.14 -24.37 0.52
C GLY A 23 -32.02 -23.32 0.43
N SER A 24 -32.13 -22.18 1.12
CA SER A 24 -31.16 -21.08 0.97
C SER A 24 -30.06 -21.05 2.04
N PHE A 25 -30.11 -21.93 3.02
CA PHE A 25 -29.11 -21.97 4.11
C PHE A 25 -27.99 -23.00 3.91
N LEU A 26 -28.00 -23.78 2.83
CA LEU A 26 -26.95 -24.79 2.57
C LEU A 26 -25.81 -24.33 1.68
N ALA A 27 -25.89 -23.12 1.14
CA ALA A 27 -24.83 -22.58 0.25
C ALA A 27 -23.75 -21.75 0.98
N GLY A 28 -23.74 -21.65 2.31
CA GLY A 28 -22.89 -20.71 3.04
C GLY A 28 -21.99 -21.26 4.15
N CYS A 29 -22.09 -22.54 4.49
CA CYS A 29 -21.21 -23.09 5.52
C CYS A 29 -20.02 -23.83 4.91
N VAL A 30 -19.05 -23.09 4.38
CA VAL A 30 -17.67 -23.57 4.38
C VAL A 30 -17.33 -23.79 5.85
N SER A 31 -17.09 -25.06 6.28
CA SER A 31 -16.83 -25.33 7.69
C SER A 31 -15.57 -24.56 8.11
N VAL A 32 -15.52 -24.09 9.35
CA VAL A 32 -14.35 -23.41 9.94
C VAL A 32 -13.09 -24.26 9.73
N GLU A 33 -13.22 -25.55 9.77
CA GLU A 33 -12.13 -26.50 9.51
C GLU A 33 -11.62 -26.43 8.06
N THR A 34 -12.53 -26.31 7.09
CA THR A 34 -12.15 -26.13 5.66
C THR A 34 -11.46 -24.80 5.44
N MET A 35 -11.88 -23.73 6.11
CA MET A 35 -11.21 -22.41 6.04
C MET A 35 -9.80 -22.47 6.63
N LYS A 36 -9.64 -23.06 7.83
CA LYS A 36 -8.33 -23.26 8.46
C LYS A 36 -7.40 -24.12 7.62
N LYS A 37 -7.92 -25.15 6.95
CA LYS A 37 -7.14 -25.98 6.03
C LYS A 37 -6.64 -25.16 4.85
N ARG A 38 -7.50 -24.37 4.22
CA ARG A 38 -7.10 -23.48 3.09
C ARG A 38 -6.10 -22.43 3.51
N GLU A 39 -6.28 -21.84 4.68
CA GLU A 39 -5.33 -20.87 5.24
C GLU A 39 -3.93 -21.49 5.41
N LYS A 40 -3.85 -22.67 6.03
CA LYS A 40 -2.58 -23.41 6.20
C LYS A 40 -1.95 -23.84 4.87
N GLU A 41 -2.75 -24.26 3.90
CA GLU A 41 -2.29 -24.63 2.57
C GLU A 41 -1.76 -23.41 1.80
N SER A 42 -2.48 -22.31 1.86
CA SER A 42 -2.07 -21.01 1.29
C SER A 42 -0.76 -20.52 1.89
N GLU A 43 -0.62 -20.61 3.21
CA GLU A 43 0.63 -20.28 3.89
C GLU A 43 1.78 -21.19 3.42
N GLY A 44 1.52 -22.49 3.21
CA GLY A 44 2.51 -23.41 2.64
C GLY A 44 3.02 -22.98 1.27
N TYR A 45 2.13 -22.58 0.36
CA TYR A 45 2.51 -22.05 -0.95
C TYR A 45 3.27 -20.72 -0.83
N TYR A 46 2.87 -19.84 0.08
CA TYR A 46 3.57 -18.59 0.33
C TYR A 46 5.01 -18.83 0.79
N GLN A 47 5.22 -19.72 1.77
CA GLN A 47 6.54 -20.08 2.26
C GLN A 47 7.39 -20.80 1.19
N GLU A 48 6.79 -21.65 0.34
CA GLU A 48 7.47 -22.20 -0.82
C GLU A 48 7.98 -21.09 -1.74
N GLY A 49 7.12 -20.11 -2.06
CA GLY A 49 7.49 -18.98 -2.89
C GLY A 49 8.67 -18.19 -2.32
N LEU A 50 8.64 -17.88 -1.02
CA LEU A 50 9.75 -17.19 -0.35
C LEU A 50 11.06 -17.98 -0.40
N SER A 51 11.00 -19.30 -0.20
CA SER A 51 12.20 -20.15 -0.18
C SER A 51 12.96 -20.21 -1.50
N VAL A 52 12.28 -19.94 -2.62
CA VAL A 52 12.87 -19.99 -3.97
C VAL A 52 12.97 -18.62 -4.65
N LEU A 53 12.58 -17.54 -3.97
CA LEU A 53 12.49 -16.20 -4.58
C LEU A 53 13.81 -15.72 -5.17
N ASP A 54 14.93 -15.99 -4.52
CA ASP A 54 16.26 -15.57 -4.95
C ASP A 54 16.85 -16.49 -6.02
N THR A 55 16.39 -17.74 -6.10
CA THR A 55 16.97 -18.77 -7.00
C THR A 55 16.12 -19.05 -8.21
N ASP A 56 14.80 -19.00 -8.07
CA ASP A 56 13.83 -19.24 -9.15
C ASP A 56 12.62 -18.30 -9.02
N GLN A 57 12.78 -17.08 -9.54
CA GLN A 57 11.74 -16.06 -9.48
C GLN A 57 10.43 -16.49 -10.17
N GLN A 58 10.50 -17.33 -11.21
CA GLN A 58 9.30 -17.80 -11.90
C GLN A 58 8.52 -18.80 -11.03
N ARG A 59 9.21 -19.71 -10.38
CA ARG A 59 8.60 -20.64 -9.43
C ARG A 59 8.01 -19.90 -8.24
N ALA A 60 8.76 -18.94 -7.66
CA ALA A 60 8.25 -18.09 -6.59
C ALA A 60 6.95 -17.39 -6.98
N PHE A 61 6.91 -16.78 -8.15
CA PHE A 61 5.73 -16.10 -8.68
C PHE A 61 4.52 -17.05 -8.76
N VAL A 62 4.69 -18.26 -9.30
CA VAL A 62 3.63 -19.27 -9.39
C VAL A 62 3.17 -19.70 -7.99
N SER A 63 4.08 -19.85 -7.04
CA SER A 63 3.73 -20.24 -5.67
C SER A 63 2.94 -19.14 -4.96
N PHE A 64 3.28 -17.86 -5.13
CA PHE A 64 2.48 -16.75 -4.60
C PHE A 64 1.08 -16.70 -5.24
N GLN A 65 0.96 -16.95 -6.54
CA GLN A 65 -0.35 -17.04 -7.19
C GLN A 65 -1.20 -18.20 -6.64
N LYS A 66 -0.59 -19.37 -6.39
CA LYS A 66 -1.28 -20.49 -5.75
C LYS A 66 -1.73 -20.16 -4.32
N ALA A 67 -0.90 -19.45 -3.56
CA ALA A 67 -1.27 -18.98 -2.23
C ALA A 67 -2.55 -18.14 -2.27
N ILE A 68 -2.62 -17.14 -3.16
CA ILE A 68 -3.78 -16.28 -3.35
C ILE A 68 -5.00 -17.07 -3.85
N GLN A 69 -4.80 -18.00 -4.80
CA GLN A 69 -5.89 -18.83 -5.32
C GLN A 69 -6.50 -19.72 -4.22
N THR A 70 -5.65 -20.25 -3.32
CA THR A 70 -6.08 -21.09 -2.21
C THR A 70 -6.76 -20.28 -1.12
N ASN A 71 -6.22 -19.12 -0.76
CA ASN A 71 -6.82 -18.16 0.17
C ASN A 71 -6.70 -16.73 -0.36
N PRO A 72 -7.78 -16.18 -0.94
CA PRO A 72 -7.79 -14.79 -1.44
C PRO A 72 -7.59 -13.72 -0.35
N ALA A 73 -7.65 -14.09 0.91
CA ALA A 73 -7.36 -13.21 2.04
C ALA A 73 -5.90 -13.31 2.53
N ASN A 74 -5.03 -14.03 1.83
CA ASN A 74 -3.61 -14.08 2.17
C ASN A 74 -2.94 -12.75 1.79
N ARG A 75 -2.95 -11.81 2.73
CA ARG A 75 -2.40 -10.47 2.57
C ARG A 75 -0.91 -10.49 2.20
N ASP A 76 -0.14 -11.38 2.81
CA ASP A 76 1.32 -11.43 2.61
C ASP A 76 1.67 -11.92 1.22
N ALA A 77 0.90 -12.84 0.66
CA ALA A 77 1.04 -13.27 -0.72
C ALA A 77 0.67 -12.15 -1.71
N HIS A 78 -0.41 -11.41 -1.48
CA HIS A 78 -0.77 -10.22 -2.27
C HIS A 78 0.33 -9.15 -2.19
N TYR A 79 0.80 -8.83 -0.99
CA TYR A 79 1.85 -7.84 -0.80
C TYR A 79 3.13 -8.21 -1.56
N THR A 80 3.59 -9.45 -1.42
CA THR A 80 4.81 -9.93 -2.09
C THR A 80 4.64 -9.97 -3.61
N LEU A 81 3.48 -10.43 -4.10
CA LEU A 81 3.18 -10.42 -5.53
C LEU A 81 3.09 -8.99 -6.08
N GLY A 82 2.51 -8.06 -5.32
CA GLY A 82 2.51 -6.63 -5.63
C GLY A 82 3.92 -6.07 -5.80
N HIS A 83 4.84 -6.44 -4.91
CA HIS A 83 6.27 -6.10 -5.04
C HIS A 83 6.89 -6.67 -6.30
N VAL A 84 6.66 -7.96 -6.60
CA VAL A 84 7.20 -8.58 -7.83
C VAL A 84 6.71 -7.82 -9.06
N TYR A 85 5.43 -7.50 -9.16
CA TYR A 85 4.89 -6.71 -10.26
C TYR A 85 5.48 -5.30 -10.30
N PHE A 86 5.63 -4.63 -9.16
CA PHE A 86 6.21 -3.30 -9.07
C PHE A 86 7.63 -3.24 -9.64
N PHE A 87 8.50 -4.17 -9.23
CA PHE A 87 9.88 -4.24 -9.74
C PHE A 87 9.97 -4.69 -11.20
N ARG A 88 8.99 -5.46 -11.70
CA ARG A 88 8.83 -5.76 -13.12
C ARG A 88 8.24 -4.59 -13.91
N LYS A 89 7.91 -3.46 -13.25
CA LYS A 89 7.23 -2.29 -13.84
C LYS A 89 5.83 -2.58 -14.38
N GLU A 90 5.23 -3.66 -13.94
CA GLU A 90 3.84 -4.05 -14.24
C GLU A 90 2.88 -3.33 -13.29
N TYR A 91 2.90 -1.99 -13.31
CA TYR A 91 2.23 -1.14 -12.33
C TYR A 91 0.71 -1.38 -12.20
N PRO A 92 -0.06 -1.67 -13.28
CA PRO A 92 -1.48 -1.99 -13.13
C PRO A 92 -1.73 -3.27 -12.31
N ASN A 93 -0.85 -4.28 -12.46
CA ASN A 93 -0.93 -5.50 -11.67
C ASN A 93 -0.51 -5.24 -10.21
N ALA A 94 0.56 -4.47 -10.01
CA ALA A 94 1.01 -4.07 -8.68
C ALA A 94 -0.09 -3.28 -7.91
N GLU A 95 -0.76 -2.34 -8.58
CA GLU A 95 -1.88 -1.59 -8.01
C GLU A 95 -2.98 -2.51 -7.49
N ARG A 96 -3.39 -3.50 -8.30
CA ARG A 96 -4.44 -4.44 -7.90
C ARG A 96 -4.08 -5.17 -6.63
N GLU A 97 -2.86 -5.72 -6.55
CA GLU A 97 -2.42 -6.48 -5.39
C GLU A 97 -2.29 -5.60 -4.13
N PHE A 98 -1.72 -4.39 -4.25
CA PHE A 98 -1.63 -3.47 -3.10
C PHE A 98 -2.99 -2.94 -2.66
N ARG A 99 -3.95 -2.73 -3.57
CA ARG A 99 -5.34 -2.38 -3.19
C ARG A 99 -5.97 -3.50 -2.37
N THR A 100 -5.80 -4.75 -2.79
CA THR A 100 -6.29 -5.90 -2.00
C THR A 100 -5.66 -5.93 -0.60
N CYS A 101 -4.36 -5.65 -0.46
CA CYS A 101 -3.74 -5.52 0.86
C CYS A 101 -4.40 -4.43 1.72
N VAL A 102 -4.68 -3.26 1.14
CA VAL A 102 -5.32 -2.14 1.84
C VAL A 102 -6.80 -2.44 2.18
N GLU A 103 -7.51 -3.20 1.34
CA GLU A 103 -8.86 -3.67 1.63
C GLU A 103 -8.87 -4.67 2.79
N LEU A 104 -7.91 -5.60 2.82
CA LEU A 104 -7.76 -6.58 3.89
C LEU A 104 -7.30 -5.93 5.21
N ASN A 105 -6.44 -4.92 5.14
CA ASN A 105 -5.99 -4.14 6.28
C ASN A 105 -5.81 -2.65 5.92
N PRO A 106 -6.80 -1.80 6.20
CA PRO A 106 -6.75 -0.36 5.91
C PRO A 106 -5.68 0.44 6.68
N TYR A 107 -5.01 -0.19 7.65
CA TYR A 107 -3.93 0.39 8.46
C TYR A 107 -2.55 -0.16 8.08
N ASP A 108 -2.44 -0.87 6.96
CA ASP A 108 -1.17 -1.35 6.44
C ASP A 108 -0.39 -0.20 5.79
N GLY A 109 0.49 0.43 6.56
CA GLY A 109 1.28 1.57 6.11
C GLY A 109 2.23 1.23 4.96
N GLU A 110 2.80 0.02 4.93
CA GLU A 110 3.67 -0.41 3.83
C GLU A 110 2.87 -0.63 2.55
N ALA A 111 1.72 -1.30 2.61
CA ALA A 111 0.86 -1.49 1.44
C ALA A 111 0.37 -0.14 0.89
N LEU A 112 -0.05 0.78 1.76
CA LEU A 112 -0.43 2.14 1.37
C LEU A 112 0.73 2.89 0.71
N ASN A 113 1.94 2.80 1.27
CA ASN A 113 3.12 3.44 0.72
C ASN A 113 3.46 2.90 -0.68
N TYR A 114 3.43 1.58 -0.88
CA TYR A 114 3.68 1.00 -2.20
C TYR A 114 2.54 1.25 -3.19
N LEU A 115 1.28 1.27 -2.74
CA LEU A 115 0.16 1.70 -3.57
C LEU A 115 0.36 3.14 -4.06
N GLY A 116 0.72 4.06 -3.16
CA GLY A 116 0.99 5.45 -3.50
C GLY A 116 2.13 5.60 -4.51
N ARG A 117 3.24 4.87 -4.32
CA ARG A 117 4.35 4.82 -5.29
C ARG A 117 3.90 4.28 -6.65
N THR A 118 3.10 3.23 -6.65
CA THR A 118 2.56 2.64 -7.88
C THR A 118 1.69 3.65 -8.62
N LEU A 119 0.85 4.39 -7.91
CA LEU A 119 0.00 5.44 -8.47
C LEU A 119 0.80 6.61 -9.06
N ILE A 120 1.96 6.97 -8.47
CA ILE A 120 2.89 7.94 -9.06
C ILE A 120 3.36 7.45 -10.44
N PHE A 121 3.80 6.19 -10.56
CA PHE A 121 4.24 5.63 -11.84
C PHE A 121 3.10 5.51 -12.87
N LEU A 122 1.86 5.38 -12.41
CA LEU A 122 0.66 5.43 -13.24
C LEU A 122 0.19 6.86 -13.57
N SER A 123 0.94 7.89 -13.13
CA SER A 123 0.61 9.31 -13.30
C SER A 123 -0.72 9.74 -12.66
N ARG A 124 -1.20 8.99 -11.67
CA ARG A 124 -2.43 9.27 -10.90
C ARG A 124 -2.08 10.03 -9.62
N LEU A 125 -1.46 11.20 -9.80
CA LEU A 125 -0.90 11.98 -8.70
C LEU A 125 -1.90 12.36 -7.58
N PRO A 126 -3.13 12.80 -7.87
CA PRO A 126 -4.09 13.13 -6.80
C PRO A 126 -4.37 11.95 -5.86
N GLU A 127 -4.59 10.76 -6.41
CA GLU A 127 -4.82 9.54 -5.62
C GLU A 127 -3.56 9.13 -4.84
N ALA A 128 -2.38 9.22 -5.49
CA ALA A 128 -1.11 8.93 -4.84
C ALA A 128 -0.91 9.80 -3.59
N ILE A 129 -1.18 11.10 -3.70
CA ILE A 129 -1.06 12.06 -2.60
C ILE A 129 -2.00 11.71 -1.45
N GLU A 130 -3.25 11.36 -1.73
CA GLU A 130 -4.22 10.95 -0.70
C GLU A 130 -3.75 9.71 0.05
N VAL A 131 -3.37 8.65 -0.69
CA VAL A 131 -2.92 7.37 -0.13
C VAL A 131 -1.63 7.54 0.67
N LEU A 132 -0.65 8.30 0.15
CA LEU A 132 0.63 8.53 0.82
C LEU A 132 0.46 9.38 2.08
N ARG A 133 -0.43 10.38 2.06
CA ARG A 133 -0.76 11.16 3.25
C ARG A 133 -1.36 10.28 4.33
N LYS A 134 -2.29 9.38 3.96
CA LYS A 134 -2.84 8.39 4.89
C LYS A 134 -1.72 7.52 5.47
N ALA A 135 -0.83 6.96 4.64
CA ALA A 135 0.29 6.14 5.11
C ALA A 135 1.19 6.90 6.10
N ALA A 136 1.61 8.13 5.74
CA ALA A 136 2.54 8.94 6.52
C ALA A 136 2.01 9.32 7.92
N THR A 137 0.68 9.35 8.10
CA THR A 137 0.03 9.76 9.35
C THR A 137 -0.48 8.60 10.20
N LEU A 138 -0.25 7.34 9.78
CA LEU A 138 -0.64 6.17 10.56
C LEU A 138 0.21 6.03 11.83
N PRO A 139 -0.40 5.96 13.03
CA PRO A 139 0.33 5.99 14.30
C PRO A 139 1.31 4.82 14.52
N LEU A 140 1.01 3.66 13.93
CA LEU A 140 1.79 2.43 14.11
C LEU A 140 2.59 2.03 12.86
N TYR A 141 2.70 2.92 11.88
CA TYR A 141 3.53 2.66 10.73
C TYR A 141 5.01 2.83 11.09
N ALA A 142 5.81 1.79 10.87
CA ALA A 142 7.20 1.76 11.32
C ALA A 142 8.13 2.68 10.51
N THR A 143 7.77 2.99 9.26
CA THR A 143 8.63 3.76 8.33
C THR A 143 7.90 4.95 7.69
N PRO A 144 7.29 5.87 8.51
CA PRO A 144 6.49 6.96 7.99
C PRO A 144 7.31 7.98 7.18
N ASP A 145 8.61 8.09 7.42
CA ASP A 145 9.54 8.91 6.64
C ASP A 145 9.57 8.50 5.16
N LYS A 146 9.50 7.20 4.85
CA LYS A 146 9.37 6.73 3.45
C LYS A 146 8.11 7.24 2.79
N ALA A 147 6.97 7.22 3.50
CA ALA A 147 5.72 7.72 2.97
C ALA A 147 5.74 9.26 2.80
N TYR A 148 6.32 10.00 3.76
CA TYR A 148 6.51 11.45 3.62
C TYR A 148 7.40 11.81 2.43
N ILE A 149 8.48 11.07 2.17
CA ILE A 149 9.37 11.29 1.03
C ILE A 149 8.61 11.05 -0.28
N ASN A 150 7.87 9.95 -0.39
CA ASN A 150 7.07 9.65 -1.57
C ASN A 150 5.92 10.66 -1.76
N LEU A 151 5.32 11.15 -0.67
CA LEU A 151 4.35 12.26 -0.70
C LEU A 151 4.98 13.54 -1.23
N GLY A 152 6.19 13.88 -0.76
CA GLY A 152 6.95 15.03 -1.27
C GLY A 152 7.21 14.91 -2.77
N ALA A 153 7.64 13.74 -3.24
CA ALA A 153 7.85 13.47 -4.66
C ALA A 153 6.57 13.60 -5.49
N ALA A 154 5.43 13.09 -5.01
CA ALA A 154 4.14 13.21 -5.68
C ALA A 154 3.67 14.67 -5.78
N LEU A 155 3.77 15.42 -4.67
CA LEU A 155 3.43 16.85 -4.63
C LEU A 155 4.33 17.68 -5.55
N GLN A 156 5.63 17.37 -5.59
CA GLN A 156 6.58 18.03 -6.51
C GLN A 156 6.21 17.77 -7.98
N GLN A 157 5.84 16.54 -8.33
CA GLN A 157 5.40 16.21 -9.70
C GLN A 157 4.07 16.89 -10.04
N GLN A 158 3.18 17.07 -9.07
CA GLN A 158 1.92 17.81 -9.24
C GLN A 158 2.14 19.33 -9.37
N GLY A 159 3.32 19.82 -8.96
CA GLY A 159 3.65 21.25 -8.96
C GLY A 159 3.38 21.97 -7.63
N ASP A 160 2.90 21.28 -6.61
CA ASP A 160 2.77 21.83 -5.24
C ASP A 160 4.13 21.80 -4.52
N VAL A 161 5.00 22.74 -4.91
CA VAL A 161 6.35 22.84 -4.33
C VAL A 161 6.32 23.16 -2.83
N PRO A 162 5.45 24.06 -2.31
CA PRO A 162 5.33 24.30 -0.88
C PRO A 162 4.89 23.06 -0.12
N GLY A 163 3.96 22.28 -0.66
CA GLY A 163 3.53 21.01 -0.09
C GLY A 163 4.63 19.98 -0.05
N ALA A 164 5.42 19.87 -1.13
CA ALA A 164 6.56 18.97 -1.21
C ALA A 164 7.63 19.30 -0.16
N ILE A 165 7.97 20.59 0.02
CA ILE A 165 8.91 21.03 1.05
C ILE A 165 8.42 20.61 2.45
N ARG A 166 7.13 20.84 2.77
CA ARG A 166 6.58 20.43 4.06
C ARG A 166 6.68 18.92 4.27
N ALA A 167 6.34 18.13 3.26
CA ALA A 167 6.41 16.67 3.36
C ALA A 167 7.85 16.18 3.61
N TYR A 168 8.85 16.73 2.92
CA TYR A 168 10.25 16.39 3.19
C TYR A 168 10.72 16.85 4.57
N GLN A 169 10.27 18.02 5.05
CA GLN A 169 10.53 18.47 6.41
C GLN A 169 9.92 17.55 7.47
N ASP A 170 8.71 17.04 7.22
CA ASP A 170 8.05 16.08 8.12
C ASP A 170 8.80 14.73 8.13
N ALA A 171 9.34 14.28 6.99
CA ALA A 171 10.22 13.10 6.94
C ALA A 171 11.46 13.27 7.84
N LEU A 172 12.04 14.45 7.89
CA LEU A 172 13.23 14.75 8.73
C LEU A 172 12.95 14.74 10.23
N LYS A 173 11.68 14.86 10.67
CA LYS A 173 11.27 14.80 12.07
C LYS A 173 11.23 13.39 12.63
N ILE A 174 11.23 12.38 11.77
CA ILE A 174 11.18 10.97 12.18
C ILE A 174 12.53 10.55 12.73
N ASP A 175 12.50 9.95 13.93
CA ASP A 175 13.70 9.52 14.64
C ASP A 175 13.43 8.19 15.38
N PRO A 176 14.23 7.13 15.13
CA PRO A 176 15.33 7.07 14.15
C PRO A 176 14.82 7.10 12.70
N PRO A 177 15.61 7.66 11.76
CA PRO A 177 15.25 7.70 10.35
C PRO A 177 15.43 6.32 9.70
N ASN A 178 14.47 5.95 8.84
CA ASN A 178 14.58 4.74 8.00
C ASN A 178 15.23 5.03 6.64
N VAL A 179 15.27 6.32 6.26
CA VAL A 179 15.92 6.79 5.02
C VAL A 179 17.06 7.75 5.39
N PRO A 180 18.22 7.68 4.70
CA PRO A 180 19.30 8.61 4.96
C PRO A 180 18.85 10.06 4.82
N ARG A 181 18.98 10.85 5.89
CA ARG A 181 18.58 12.27 5.92
C ARG A 181 19.26 13.09 4.82
N ALA A 182 20.49 12.72 4.42
CA ALA A 182 21.20 13.37 3.33
C ALA A 182 20.39 13.40 2.02
N LEU A 183 19.66 12.30 1.70
CA LEU A 183 18.81 12.25 0.50
C LEU A 183 17.64 13.21 0.59
N VAL A 184 17.04 13.35 1.77
CA VAL A 184 15.92 14.28 2.00
C VAL A 184 16.38 15.73 1.89
N TYR A 185 17.52 16.07 2.49
CA TYR A 185 18.12 17.40 2.35
C TYR A 185 18.52 17.71 0.90
N LEU A 186 18.95 16.71 0.14
CA LEU A 186 19.27 16.89 -1.28
C LEU A 186 18.03 17.31 -2.08
N GLU A 187 16.90 16.67 -1.85
CA GLU A 187 15.63 17.05 -2.49
C GLU A 187 15.16 18.45 -2.06
N LEU A 188 15.28 18.80 -0.77
CA LEU A 188 15.01 20.16 -0.30
C LEU A 188 15.92 21.19 -0.99
N GLY A 189 17.21 20.89 -1.12
CA GLY A 189 18.16 21.74 -1.84
C GLY A 189 17.75 21.97 -3.29
N ARG A 190 17.34 20.91 -4.00
CA ARG A 190 16.83 21.00 -5.39
C ARG A 190 15.58 21.87 -5.49
N LEU A 191 14.63 21.71 -4.55
CA LEU A 191 13.39 22.49 -4.55
C LEU A 191 13.67 23.97 -4.29
N HIS A 192 14.50 24.31 -3.30
CA HIS A 192 14.87 25.69 -3.00
C HIS A 192 15.62 26.35 -4.16
N MET A 193 16.52 25.62 -4.83
CA MET A 193 17.18 26.11 -6.06
C MET A 193 16.16 26.43 -7.16
N LYS A 194 15.19 25.52 -7.37
CA LYS A 194 14.13 25.72 -8.38
C LYS A 194 13.27 26.95 -8.09
N GLN A 195 13.14 27.33 -6.81
CA GLN A 195 12.43 28.53 -6.38
C GLN A 195 13.29 29.80 -6.36
N GLY A 196 14.60 29.69 -6.63
CA GLY A 196 15.52 30.83 -6.53
C GLY A 196 15.84 31.23 -5.08
N GLU A 197 15.59 30.37 -4.13
CA GLU A 197 15.85 30.56 -2.70
C GLU A 197 17.28 30.11 -2.35
N ASP A 198 18.30 30.79 -2.93
CA ASP A 198 19.68 30.35 -2.88
C ASP A 198 20.22 30.16 -1.45
N SER A 199 19.79 30.98 -0.50
CA SER A 199 20.20 30.85 0.91
C SER A 199 19.73 29.54 1.52
N LYS A 200 18.44 29.21 1.35
CA LYS A 200 17.86 27.95 1.86
C LYS A 200 18.43 26.73 1.14
N ALA A 201 18.68 26.87 -0.16
CA ALA A 201 19.34 25.81 -0.93
C ALA A 201 20.75 25.52 -0.40
N ARG A 202 21.55 26.56 -0.11
CA ARG A 202 22.90 26.40 0.50
C ARG A 202 22.81 25.71 1.85
N GLU A 203 21.86 26.09 2.70
CA GLU A 203 21.68 25.49 4.01
C GLU A 203 21.38 23.99 3.89
N ALA A 204 20.38 23.62 3.07
CA ALA A 204 20.02 22.22 2.83
C ALA A 204 21.22 21.42 2.26
N LEU A 205 21.91 21.95 1.24
CA LEU A 205 23.04 21.27 0.62
C LEU A 205 24.26 21.17 1.56
N ALA A 206 24.45 22.12 2.50
CA ALA A 206 25.47 22.02 3.54
C ALA A 206 25.17 20.83 4.49
N GLN A 207 23.89 20.59 4.84
CA GLN A 207 23.50 19.41 5.61
C GLN A 207 23.82 18.12 4.85
N VAL A 208 23.58 18.06 3.52
CA VAL A 208 23.96 16.89 2.70
C VAL A 208 25.45 16.62 2.82
N LYS A 209 26.28 17.66 2.63
CA LYS A 209 27.75 17.53 2.71
C LYS A 209 28.21 17.08 4.09
N ALA A 210 27.56 17.53 5.16
CA ALA A 210 27.89 17.14 6.52
C ALA A 210 27.55 15.68 6.82
N LEU A 211 26.39 15.20 6.30
CA LEU A 211 25.89 13.86 6.54
C LEU A 211 26.50 12.79 5.62
N ASP A 212 26.91 13.18 4.41
CA ASP A 212 27.45 12.28 3.38
C ASP A 212 28.68 12.93 2.68
N PRO A 213 29.77 13.20 3.41
CA PRO A 213 30.88 14.01 2.89
C PRO A 213 31.64 13.36 1.73
N GLN A 214 31.65 12.04 1.64
CA GLN A 214 32.36 11.26 0.61
C GLN A 214 31.45 10.43 -0.30
N GLY A 215 30.16 10.44 -0.04
CA GLY A 215 29.18 9.68 -0.82
C GLY A 215 28.67 10.45 -2.03
N THR A 216 27.79 9.78 -2.76
CA THR A 216 27.22 10.31 -4.00
C THR A 216 26.36 11.55 -3.78
N ALA A 217 25.58 11.58 -2.69
CA ALA A 217 24.74 12.73 -2.37
C ALA A 217 25.59 13.96 -2.01
N GLY A 218 26.68 13.79 -1.24
CA GLY A 218 27.60 14.87 -0.91
C GLY A 218 28.33 15.44 -2.13
N ALA A 219 28.77 14.58 -3.05
CA ALA A 219 29.38 15.00 -4.31
C ALA A 219 28.39 15.82 -5.17
N GLU A 220 27.15 15.40 -5.25
CA GLU A 220 26.09 16.11 -5.95
C GLU A 220 25.77 17.45 -5.29
N ALA A 221 25.68 17.50 -3.96
CA ALA A 221 25.45 18.73 -3.22
C ALA A 221 26.55 19.76 -3.51
N VAL A 222 27.84 19.36 -3.52
CA VAL A 222 28.93 20.24 -3.87
C VAL A 222 28.81 20.81 -5.29
N LYS A 223 28.42 19.97 -6.25
CA LYS A 223 28.17 20.40 -7.63
C LYS A 223 27.03 21.43 -7.69
N MET A 224 25.94 21.20 -6.98
CA MET A 224 24.80 22.11 -6.94
C MET A 224 25.17 23.45 -6.25
N MET A 225 25.90 23.41 -5.14
CA MET A 225 26.32 24.61 -4.42
C MET A 225 27.19 25.56 -5.30
N ARG A 226 27.95 25.04 -6.26
CA ARG A 226 28.74 25.85 -7.21
C ARG A 226 27.85 26.61 -8.21
N GLN A 227 26.61 26.21 -8.38
CA GLN A 227 25.65 26.85 -9.29
C GLN A 227 24.87 27.99 -8.61
N LEU A 228 24.88 28.05 -7.28
CA LEU A 228 24.22 29.09 -6.51
C LEU A 228 25.02 30.39 -6.52
N ARG A 229 24.34 31.50 -6.69
CA ARG A 229 24.92 32.85 -6.72
C ARG A 229 25.14 33.45 -5.32
#